data_00ecf3ef272560675bf5c1e8db6c285a
#
_entry.id   00ecf3ef272560675bf5c1e8db6c285a
#
_cell.length_a   1.000
_cell.length_b   1.000
_cell.length_c   1.000
_cell.angle_alpha   90.00
_cell.angle_beta   90.00
_cell.angle_gamma   90.00
#
_symmetry.space_group_name_H-M   'P 1'
#
loop_
_entity.id
_entity.type
_entity.pdbx_description
1 polymer ?
#
loop_
_entity_poly.entity_id
_entity_poly.type
_entity_poly.pdbx_seq_one_letter_code
_entity_poly.pdbx_strand_id
1 'polypeptide(L)'
;MFSVVNKELLEGFLYNVELFTITLLLALPLGLVVAFGSMSKFAPVKMITRGFVWAIRGTPLMLQLFVVMYMPGLVFGWQIPGSNPRMTAAVIAFVINYSCYFSEIYRGGIESIPKGQYEAGQVLGMTKTQTFFKVVLLQVVKNIVPPMSNEIMTLIKDTSLSNVIAVTEIIMAANAFSGKGLIWPLFYTGIFFLLFCGILTIVFNKIEKKLDYFKS
;
A
#
# COMPACT_ATOMS: atom_id res chain seq x y z
N MET A 1 18.60 -1.95 31.01
CA MET A 1 17.80 -0.85 30.41
C MET A 1 17.75 -0.93 28.89
N PHE A 2 18.89 -0.90 28.17
CA PHE A 2 18.92 -1.00 26.68
C PHE A 2 18.22 -2.28 26.16
N SER A 3 18.45 -3.43 26.76
CA SER A 3 17.83 -4.69 26.40
C SER A 3 16.28 -4.66 26.50
N VAL A 4 15.73 -4.02 27.55
CA VAL A 4 14.28 -3.90 27.75
C VAL A 4 13.69 -2.98 26.68
N VAL A 5 14.32 -1.81 26.45
CA VAL A 5 13.89 -0.87 25.39
C VAL A 5 13.88 -1.55 24.05
N ASN A 6 14.96 -2.25 23.69
CA ASN A 6 15.08 -2.92 22.39
C ASN A 6 14.01 -4.00 22.19
N LYS A 7 13.68 -4.75 23.25
CA LYS A 7 12.60 -5.75 23.21
C LYS A 7 11.23 -5.11 22.94
N GLU A 8 10.87 -4.06 23.69
CA GLU A 8 9.59 -3.37 23.51
C GLU A 8 9.47 -2.68 22.13
N LEU A 9 10.57 -2.09 21.64
CA LEU A 9 10.59 -1.51 20.30
C LEU A 9 10.46 -2.58 19.21
N LEU A 10 11.09 -3.73 19.38
CA LEU A 10 10.95 -4.86 18.44
C LEU A 10 9.52 -5.40 18.41
N GLU A 11 8.90 -5.58 19.58
CA GLU A 11 7.50 -5.99 19.68
C GLU A 11 6.57 -4.97 19.01
N GLY A 12 6.79 -3.66 19.26
CA GLY A 12 6.07 -2.60 18.57
C GLY A 12 6.27 -2.63 17.05
N PHE A 13 7.50 -2.87 16.58
CA PHE A 13 7.80 -2.96 15.15
C PHE A 13 7.14 -4.16 14.48
N LEU A 14 6.95 -5.27 15.18
CA LEU A 14 6.21 -6.42 14.66
C LEU A 14 4.77 -6.07 14.30
N TYR A 15 4.10 -5.18 15.05
CA TYR A 15 2.76 -4.67 14.67
C TYR A 15 2.81 -3.83 13.38
N ASN A 16 3.87 -3.04 13.16
CA ASN A 16 4.06 -2.34 11.88
C ASN A 16 4.23 -3.33 10.72
N VAL A 17 5.05 -4.38 10.90
CA VAL A 17 5.28 -5.43 9.89
C VAL A 17 4.01 -6.24 9.63
N GLU A 18 3.23 -6.55 10.67
CA GLU A 18 1.94 -7.23 10.55
C GLU A 18 0.96 -6.40 9.72
N LEU A 19 0.76 -5.13 10.09
CA LEU A 19 -0.11 -4.20 9.36
C LEU A 19 0.33 -4.02 7.91
N PHE A 20 1.64 -3.83 7.68
CA PHE A 20 2.25 -3.75 6.35
C PHE A 20 1.93 -4.99 5.52
N THR A 21 2.18 -6.18 6.06
CA THR A 21 2.03 -7.44 5.33
C THR A 21 0.58 -7.71 4.96
N ILE A 22 -0.34 -7.56 5.93
CA ILE A 22 -1.77 -7.77 5.68
C ILE A 22 -2.29 -6.75 4.66
N THR A 23 -1.91 -5.48 4.82
CA THR A 23 -2.29 -4.43 3.87
C THR A 23 -1.79 -4.75 2.47
N LEU A 24 -0.52 -5.11 2.32
CA LEU A 24 0.07 -5.41 1.01
C LEU A 24 -0.63 -6.59 0.33
N LEU A 25 -0.85 -7.69 1.07
CA LEU A 25 -1.52 -8.89 0.55
C LEU A 25 -2.95 -8.63 0.08
N LEU A 26 -3.69 -7.76 0.78
CA LEU A 26 -5.08 -7.47 0.45
C LEU A 26 -5.22 -6.31 -0.54
N ALA A 27 -4.40 -5.26 -0.41
CA ALA A 27 -4.52 -4.07 -1.25
C ALA A 27 -4.03 -4.29 -2.69
N LEU A 28 -3.04 -5.17 -2.93
CA LEU A 28 -2.58 -5.47 -4.29
C LEU A 28 -3.71 -6.07 -5.16
N PRO A 29 -4.39 -7.16 -4.76
CA PRO A 29 -5.49 -7.71 -5.57
C PRO A 29 -6.70 -6.79 -5.62
N LEU A 30 -7.07 -6.13 -4.52
CA LEU A 30 -8.18 -5.18 -4.49
C LEU A 30 -7.90 -3.95 -5.37
N GLY A 31 -6.67 -3.44 -5.36
CA GLY A 31 -6.24 -2.36 -6.24
C GLY A 31 -6.39 -2.70 -7.71
N LEU A 32 -6.11 -3.96 -8.09
CA LEU A 32 -6.33 -4.43 -9.46
C LEU A 32 -7.82 -4.43 -9.83
N VAL A 33 -8.70 -4.89 -8.91
CA VAL A 33 -10.16 -4.84 -9.11
C VAL A 33 -10.65 -3.40 -9.27
N VAL A 34 -10.18 -2.49 -8.43
CA VAL A 34 -10.48 -1.04 -8.49
C VAL A 34 -9.97 -0.44 -9.80
N ALA A 35 -8.77 -0.82 -10.27
CA ALA A 35 -8.23 -0.37 -11.55
C ALA A 35 -9.14 -0.76 -12.71
N PHE A 36 -9.58 -2.01 -12.77
CA PHE A 36 -10.53 -2.46 -13.80
C PHE A 36 -11.87 -1.73 -13.72
N GLY A 37 -12.38 -1.45 -12.50
CA GLY A 37 -13.56 -0.61 -12.31
C GLY A 37 -13.38 0.79 -12.90
N SER A 38 -12.25 1.45 -12.63
CA SER A 38 -11.93 2.80 -13.12
C SER A 38 -11.72 2.86 -14.65
N MET A 39 -11.36 1.73 -15.27
CA MET A 39 -11.17 1.56 -16.71
C MET A 39 -12.39 0.97 -17.41
N SER A 40 -13.47 0.68 -16.69
CA SER A 40 -14.68 0.06 -17.24
C SER A 40 -15.26 0.86 -18.41
N LYS A 41 -15.80 0.15 -19.41
CA LYS A 41 -16.57 0.76 -20.51
C LYS A 41 -17.96 1.21 -20.06
N PHE A 42 -18.49 0.63 -18.97
CA PHE A 42 -19.78 1.02 -18.39
C PHE A 42 -19.62 2.31 -17.58
N ALA A 43 -20.16 3.40 -18.11
CA ALA A 43 -19.94 4.75 -17.57
C ALA A 43 -20.28 4.91 -16.07
N PRO A 44 -21.39 4.37 -15.52
CA PRO A 44 -21.69 4.46 -14.10
C PRO A 44 -20.62 3.83 -13.20
N VAL A 45 -20.13 2.62 -13.52
CA VAL A 45 -19.07 1.93 -12.76
C VAL A 45 -17.79 2.76 -12.79
N LYS A 46 -17.40 3.23 -13.98
CA LYS A 46 -16.22 4.08 -14.15
C LYS A 46 -16.31 5.36 -13.31
N MET A 47 -17.46 6.03 -13.34
CA MET A 47 -17.66 7.30 -12.64
C MET A 47 -17.63 7.10 -11.12
N ILE A 48 -18.33 6.10 -10.59
CA ILE A 48 -18.36 5.78 -9.15
C ILE A 48 -16.96 5.39 -8.67
N THR A 49 -16.27 4.49 -9.38
CA THR A 49 -14.94 4.03 -8.99
C THR A 49 -13.93 5.17 -9.02
N ARG A 50 -13.92 6.00 -10.06
CA ARG A 50 -13.02 7.17 -10.15
C ARG A 50 -13.32 8.20 -9.06
N GLY A 51 -14.60 8.46 -8.77
CA GLY A 51 -15.00 9.35 -7.68
C GLY A 51 -14.53 8.83 -6.32
N PHE A 52 -14.69 7.53 -6.08
CA PHE A 52 -14.20 6.89 -4.86
C PHE A 52 -12.67 7.00 -4.72
N VAL A 53 -11.92 6.64 -5.76
CA VAL A 53 -10.46 6.73 -5.78
C VAL A 53 -10.01 8.17 -5.56
N TRP A 54 -10.65 9.14 -6.22
CA TRP A 54 -10.37 10.55 -6.03
C TRP A 54 -10.59 11.01 -4.59
N ALA A 55 -11.71 10.62 -3.96
CA ALA A 55 -12.03 10.99 -2.60
C ALA A 55 -11.03 10.39 -1.58
N ILE A 56 -10.72 9.10 -1.71
CA ILE A 56 -9.77 8.41 -0.81
C ILE A 56 -8.36 9.01 -0.94
N ARG A 57 -7.86 9.23 -2.17
CA ARG A 57 -6.54 9.80 -2.39
C ARG A 57 -6.46 11.30 -2.10
N GLY A 58 -7.59 11.99 -2.08
CA GLY A 58 -7.71 13.41 -1.75
C GLY A 58 -7.85 13.69 -0.26
N THR A 59 -7.95 12.66 0.60
CA THR A 59 -8.09 12.81 2.05
C THR A 59 -6.92 12.18 2.79
N PRO A 60 -6.46 12.77 3.94
CA PRO A 60 -5.38 12.21 4.73
C PRO A 60 -5.71 10.82 5.30
N LEU A 61 -4.77 9.87 5.21
CA LEU A 61 -4.93 8.53 5.79
C LEU A 61 -5.26 8.58 7.30
N MET A 62 -4.67 9.53 8.02
CA MET A 62 -4.97 9.73 9.44
C MET A 62 -6.47 9.99 9.71
N LEU A 63 -7.13 10.79 8.87
CA LEU A 63 -8.58 11.03 8.99
C LEU A 63 -9.39 9.78 8.65
N GLN A 64 -8.93 9.00 7.67
CA GLN A 64 -9.57 7.74 7.31
C GLN A 64 -9.50 6.72 8.46
N LEU A 65 -8.38 6.67 9.19
CA LEU A 65 -8.24 5.86 10.41
C LEU A 65 -9.28 6.25 11.46
N PHE A 66 -9.48 7.54 11.73
CA PHE A 66 -10.50 8.01 12.66
C PHE A 66 -11.92 7.66 12.18
N VAL A 67 -12.21 7.84 10.89
CA VAL A 67 -13.52 7.50 10.32
C VAL A 67 -13.81 6.01 10.50
N VAL A 68 -12.88 5.14 10.11
CA VAL A 68 -13.07 3.69 10.20
C VAL A 68 -13.18 3.24 11.65
N MET A 69 -12.37 3.80 12.56
CA MET A 69 -12.38 3.39 13.97
C MET A 69 -13.63 3.85 14.73
N TYR A 70 -14.05 5.10 14.54
CA TYR A 70 -15.05 5.70 15.42
C TYR A 70 -16.45 5.86 14.80
N MET A 71 -16.55 6.07 13.47
CA MET A 71 -17.83 6.34 12.83
C MET A 71 -18.84 5.18 12.92
N PRO A 72 -18.45 3.90 12.80
CA PRO A 72 -19.40 2.80 12.96
C PRO A 72 -20.07 2.79 14.34
N GLY A 73 -19.29 3.04 15.38
CA GLY A 73 -19.83 3.12 16.75
C GLY A 73 -20.71 4.35 16.98
N LEU A 74 -20.28 5.52 16.51
CA LEU A 74 -20.99 6.78 16.72
C LEU A 74 -22.31 6.89 15.95
N VAL A 75 -22.32 6.39 14.71
CA VAL A 75 -23.48 6.57 13.80
C VAL A 75 -24.44 5.39 13.88
N PHE A 76 -23.94 4.16 13.97
CA PHE A 76 -24.73 2.94 13.86
C PHE A 76 -24.76 2.11 15.15
N GLY A 77 -24.02 2.49 16.18
CA GLY A 77 -23.87 1.70 17.41
C GLY A 77 -23.10 0.37 17.21
N TRP A 78 -22.38 0.22 16.08
CA TRP A 78 -21.67 -1.03 15.74
C TRP A 78 -20.27 -1.04 16.37
N GLN A 79 -19.91 -2.18 16.92
CA GLN A 79 -18.54 -2.41 17.37
C GLN A 79 -17.73 -3.09 16.26
N ILE A 80 -16.49 -2.66 16.11
CA ILE A 80 -15.56 -3.30 15.19
C ILE A 80 -15.26 -4.71 15.71
N PRO A 81 -15.46 -5.77 14.88
CA PRO A 81 -15.25 -7.14 15.30
C PRO A 81 -13.75 -7.48 15.47
N GLY A 82 -13.46 -8.50 16.27
CA GLY A 82 -12.12 -9.07 16.45
C GLY A 82 -11.57 -8.88 17.86
N SER A 83 -10.50 -9.62 18.17
CA SER A 83 -9.78 -9.56 19.44
C SER A 83 -9.01 -8.24 19.63
N ASN A 84 -8.64 -7.60 18.53
CA ASN A 84 -7.98 -6.28 18.51
C ASN A 84 -8.71 -5.33 17.55
N PRO A 85 -9.80 -4.66 17.99
CA PRO A 85 -10.59 -3.76 17.14
C PRO A 85 -9.80 -2.63 16.50
N ARG A 86 -8.76 -2.11 17.19
CA ARG A 86 -7.91 -1.04 16.68
C ARG A 86 -7.06 -1.51 15.50
N MET A 87 -6.46 -2.69 15.60
CA MET A 87 -5.70 -3.30 14.51
C MET A 87 -6.61 -3.63 13.33
N THR A 88 -7.81 -4.16 13.59
CA THR A 88 -8.81 -4.41 12.55
C THR A 88 -9.20 -3.12 11.81
N ALA A 89 -9.45 -2.04 12.54
CA ALA A 89 -9.75 -0.72 11.95
C ALA A 89 -8.57 -0.20 11.12
N ALA A 90 -7.34 -0.33 11.63
CA ALA A 90 -6.14 0.04 10.88
C ALA A 90 -6.04 -0.73 9.57
N VAL A 91 -6.17 -2.06 9.61
CA VAL A 91 -6.13 -2.91 8.41
C VAL A 91 -7.18 -2.46 7.39
N ILE A 92 -8.43 -2.24 7.80
CA ILE A 92 -9.51 -1.81 6.89
C ILE A 92 -9.16 -0.47 6.24
N ALA A 93 -8.75 0.54 7.04
CA ALA A 93 -8.41 1.86 6.52
C ALA A 93 -7.23 1.82 5.55
N PHE A 94 -6.16 1.11 5.92
CA PHE A 94 -4.97 0.94 5.10
C PHE A 94 -5.26 0.19 3.79
N VAL A 95 -6.02 -0.91 3.86
CA VAL A 95 -6.39 -1.69 2.67
C VAL A 95 -7.20 -0.84 1.69
N ILE A 96 -8.19 -0.08 2.17
CA ILE A 96 -8.99 0.81 1.32
C ILE A 96 -8.10 1.89 0.69
N ASN A 97 -7.27 2.56 1.48
CA ASN A 97 -6.38 3.61 1.02
C ASN A 97 -5.41 3.10 -0.03
N TYR A 98 -4.61 2.07 0.30
CA TYR A 98 -3.58 1.54 -0.58
C TYR A 98 -4.13 0.82 -1.82
N SER A 99 -5.35 0.24 -1.75
CA SER A 99 -6.03 -0.27 -2.95
C SER A 99 -6.29 0.85 -3.96
N CYS A 100 -6.65 2.05 -3.51
CA CYS A 100 -6.84 3.20 -4.38
C CYS A 100 -5.52 3.70 -4.99
N TYR A 101 -4.43 3.72 -4.21
CA TYR A 101 -3.10 4.10 -4.72
C TYR A 101 -2.58 3.08 -5.73
N PHE A 102 -2.63 1.79 -5.41
CA PHE A 102 -2.21 0.72 -6.33
C PHE A 102 -3.07 0.69 -7.60
N SER A 103 -4.37 0.99 -7.50
CA SER A 103 -5.25 1.04 -8.66
C SER A 103 -4.80 2.07 -9.71
N GLU A 104 -4.32 3.22 -9.26
CA GLU A 104 -3.82 4.26 -10.17
C GLU A 104 -2.47 3.88 -10.80
N ILE A 105 -1.61 3.18 -10.04
CA ILE A 105 -0.36 2.64 -10.57
C ILE A 105 -0.65 1.60 -11.66
N TYR A 106 -1.58 0.67 -11.40
CA TYR A 106 -2.00 -0.33 -12.40
C TYR A 106 -2.60 0.34 -13.64
N ARG A 107 -3.53 1.28 -13.44
CA ARG A 107 -4.16 2.02 -14.54
C ARG A 107 -3.14 2.79 -15.36
N GLY A 108 -2.25 3.53 -14.71
CA GLY A 108 -1.20 4.31 -15.38
C GLY A 108 -0.26 3.41 -16.17
N GLY A 109 0.16 2.27 -15.61
CA GLY A 109 1.01 1.31 -16.31
C GLY A 109 0.34 0.68 -17.54
N ILE A 110 -0.96 0.36 -17.45
CA ILE A 110 -1.72 -0.18 -18.60
C ILE A 110 -1.92 0.89 -19.69
N GLU A 111 -2.30 2.11 -19.29
CA GLU A 111 -2.55 3.22 -20.22
C GLU A 111 -1.26 3.77 -20.87
N SER A 112 -0.09 3.53 -20.27
CA SER A 112 1.20 3.96 -20.81
C SER A 112 1.67 3.17 -22.05
N ILE A 113 1.06 2.01 -22.33
CA ILE A 113 1.47 1.17 -23.46
C ILE A 113 0.98 1.79 -24.77
N PRO A 114 1.89 2.08 -25.74
CA PRO A 114 1.51 2.66 -27.02
C PRO A 114 0.54 1.77 -27.81
N LYS A 115 -0.45 2.38 -28.45
CA LYS A 115 -1.42 1.66 -29.30
C LYS A 115 -0.76 0.85 -30.41
N GLY A 116 0.38 1.31 -30.92
CA GLY A 116 1.18 0.61 -31.92
C GLY A 116 1.60 -0.81 -31.52
N GLN A 117 1.72 -1.11 -30.21
CA GLN A 117 1.99 -2.48 -29.75
C GLN A 117 0.82 -3.43 -30.04
N TYR A 118 -0.41 -2.93 -29.93
CA TYR A 118 -1.62 -3.69 -30.24
C TYR A 118 -1.81 -3.82 -31.75
N GLU A 119 -1.51 -2.76 -32.52
CA GLU A 119 -1.57 -2.74 -33.99
C GLU A 119 -0.53 -3.70 -34.60
N ALA A 120 0.70 -3.68 -34.09
CA ALA A 120 1.74 -4.62 -34.51
C ALA A 120 1.35 -6.08 -34.26
N GLY A 121 0.74 -6.37 -33.10
CA GLY A 121 0.19 -7.70 -32.81
C GLY A 121 -0.86 -8.14 -33.83
N GLN A 122 -1.75 -7.23 -34.24
CA GLN A 122 -2.76 -7.52 -35.27
C GLN A 122 -2.16 -7.81 -36.64
N VAL A 123 -1.17 -7.01 -37.04
CA VAL A 123 -0.44 -7.24 -38.33
C VAL A 123 0.24 -8.59 -38.36
N LEU A 124 0.75 -9.08 -37.23
CA LEU A 124 1.33 -10.41 -37.05
C LEU A 124 0.29 -11.54 -36.91
N GLY A 125 -1.01 -11.24 -37.06
CA GLY A 125 -2.09 -12.22 -36.94
C GLY A 125 -2.33 -12.73 -35.50
N MET A 126 -1.82 -12.02 -34.49
CA MET A 126 -2.04 -12.39 -33.07
C MET A 126 -3.46 -12.04 -32.63
N THR A 127 -4.07 -12.92 -31.86
CA THR A 127 -5.32 -12.59 -31.16
C THR A 127 -5.09 -11.51 -30.09
N LYS A 128 -6.14 -10.78 -29.69
CA LYS A 128 -6.04 -9.77 -28.62
C LYS A 128 -5.45 -10.34 -27.33
N THR A 129 -5.82 -11.55 -26.96
CA THR A 129 -5.30 -12.27 -25.80
C THR A 129 -3.81 -12.59 -25.95
N GLN A 130 -3.40 -13.07 -27.12
CA GLN A 130 -1.98 -13.35 -27.38
C GLN A 130 -1.14 -12.07 -27.33
N THR A 131 -1.61 -10.99 -27.95
CA THR A 131 -0.95 -9.69 -27.92
C THR A 131 -0.81 -9.20 -26.46
N PHE A 132 -1.90 -9.30 -25.67
CA PHE A 132 -1.85 -8.87 -24.27
C PHE A 132 -0.81 -9.69 -23.46
N PHE A 133 -0.92 -11.00 -23.42
CA PHE A 133 -0.06 -11.84 -22.57
C PHE A 133 1.39 -11.96 -23.07
N LYS A 134 1.63 -11.94 -24.38
CA LYS A 134 2.99 -12.14 -24.93
C LYS A 134 3.76 -10.84 -25.16
N VAL A 135 3.05 -9.70 -25.34
CA VAL A 135 3.69 -8.42 -25.71
C VAL A 135 3.46 -7.36 -24.66
N VAL A 136 2.18 -7.11 -24.29
CA VAL A 136 1.78 -5.96 -23.49
C VAL A 136 2.06 -6.16 -22.01
N LEU A 137 1.71 -7.33 -21.46
CA LEU A 137 1.77 -7.59 -20.01
C LEU A 137 3.16 -7.37 -19.42
N LEU A 138 4.22 -7.83 -20.07
CA LEU A 138 5.59 -7.64 -19.59
C LEU A 138 6.02 -6.16 -19.59
N GLN A 139 5.57 -5.40 -20.59
CA GLN A 139 5.80 -3.95 -20.63
C GLN A 139 5.03 -3.23 -19.50
N VAL A 140 3.77 -3.62 -19.26
CA VAL A 140 2.99 -3.12 -18.13
C VAL A 140 3.70 -3.39 -16.81
N VAL A 141 4.13 -4.65 -16.58
CA VAL A 141 4.86 -5.03 -15.35
C VAL A 141 6.12 -4.18 -15.17
N LYS A 142 6.91 -3.98 -16.23
CA LYS A 142 8.09 -3.12 -16.20
C LYS A 142 7.73 -1.68 -15.77
N ASN A 143 6.65 -1.13 -16.32
CA ASN A 143 6.25 0.26 -16.07
C ASN A 143 5.65 0.46 -14.67
N ILE A 144 5.02 -0.57 -14.06
CA ILE A 144 4.41 -0.47 -12.74
C ILE A 144 5.39 -0.76 -11.59
N VAL A 145 6.45 -1.53 -11.81
CA VAL A 145 7.37 -1.93 -10.72
C VAL A 145 8.04 -0.75 -10.03
N PRO A 146 8.62 0.27 -10.71
CA PRO A 146 9.23 1.39 -10.02
C PRO A 146 8.25 2.23 -9.16
N PRO A 147 7.09 2.68 -9.66
CA PRO A 147 6.14 3.39 -8.82
C PRO A 147 5.55 2.50 -7.72
N MET A 148 5.37 1.20 -7.96
CA MET A 148 4.91 0.24 -6.96
C MET A 148 5.92 0.09 -5.83
N SER A 149 7.22 0.01 -6.15
CA SER A 149 8.29 -0.09 -5.14
C SER A 149 8.30 1.12 -4.22
N ASN A 150 8.16 2.32 -4.77
CA ASN A 150 8.07 3.55 -3.99
C ASN A 150 6.85 3.56 -3.06
N GLU A 151 5.69 3.13 -3.56
CA GLU A 151 4.46 3.10 -2.78
C GLU A 151 4.54 2.05 -1.65
N ILE A 152 5.14 0.88 -1.90
CA ILE A 152 5.36 -0.14 -0.88
C ILE A 152 6.34 0.35 0.21
N MET A 153 7.38 1.11 -0.16
CA MET A 153 8.27 1.74 0.82
C MET A 153 7.58 2.87 1.61
N THR A 154 6.59 3.51 1.04
CA THR A 154 5.75 4.49 1.75
C THR A 154 4.83 3.78 2.73
N LEU A 155 4.22 2.67 2.33
CA LEU A 155 3.32 1.87 3.16
C LEU A 155 3.95 1.49 4.51
N ILE A 156 5.18 0.97 4.55
CA ILE A 156 5.79 0.59 5.85
C ILE A 156 6.01 1.80 6.76
N LYS A 157 6.33 2.95 6.23
CA LYS A 157 6.47 4.19 7.02
C LYS A 157 5.13 4.69 7.53
N ASP A 158 4.11 4.62 6.70
CA ASP A 158 2.76 5.04 7.04
C ASP A 158 2.10 4.16 8.11
N THR A 159 2.56 2.91 8.30
CA THR A 159 2.04 2.06 9.39
C THR A 159 2.18 2.72 10.75
N SER A 160 3.14 3.62 10.91
CA SER A 160 3.30 4.41 12.14
C SER A 160 2.12 5.34 12.43
N LEU A 161 1.32 5.73 11.41
CA LEU A 161 0.12 6.55 11.61
C LEU A 161 -0.96 5.82 12.41
N SER A 162 -0.89 4.48 12.52
CA SER A 162 -1.86 3.69 13.29
C SER A 162 -1.85 4.02 14.79
N ASN A 163 -0.80 4.70 15.30
CA ASN A 163 -0.75 5.18 16.68
C ASN A 163 -1.86 6.16 17.01
N VAL A 164 -2.39 6.92 16.04
CA VAL A 164 -3.46 7.91 16.26
C VAL A 164 -4.77 7.28 16.75
N ILE A 165 -4.99 5.99 16.45
CA ILE A 165 -6.10 5.18 16.97
C ILE A 165 -5.63 4.22 18.06
N ALA A 166 -4.47 4.50 18.65
CA ALA A 166 -3.86 3.75 19.75
C ALA A 166 -3.56 2.27 19.43
N VAL A 167 -3.09 1.97 18.20
CA VAL A 167 -2.38 0.74 17.91
C VAL A 167 -0.98 0.83 18.54
N THR A 168 -0.59 -0.19 19.30
CA THR A 168 0.69 -0.20 20.02
C THR A 168 1.83 -0.58 19.05
N GLU A 169 2.14 0.34 18.12
CA GLU A 169 3.24 0.20 17.17
C GLU A 169 4.55 0.82 17.72
N ILE A 170 5.63 0.74 16.97
CA ILE A 170 6.98 1.10 17.44
C ILE A 170 7.11 2.54 17.98
N ILE A 171 6.44 3.53 17.35
CA ILE A 171 6.51 4.93 17.81
C ILE A 171 5.73 5.10 19.12
N MET A 172 4.59 4.43 19.25
CA MET A 172 3.84 4.43 20.49
C MET A 172 4.65 3.77 21.63
N ALA A 173 5.32 2.65 21.35
CA ALA A 173 6.23 2.01 22.30
C ALA A 173 7.38 2.95 22.71
N ALA A 174 8.00 3.65 21.75
CA ALA A 174 9.05 4.62 22.05
C ALA A 174 8.57 5.81 22.87
N ASN A 175 7.36 6.31 22.59
CA ASN A 175 6.76 7.42 23.34
C ASN A 175 6.51 7.08 24.82
N ALA A 176 6.25 5.82 25.15
CA ALA A 176 6.11 5.38 26.55
C ALA A 176 7.42 5.58 27.35
N PHE A 177 8.58 5.49 26.69
CA PHE A 177 9.89 5.80 27.30
C PHE A 177 10.14 7.31 27.38
N SER A 178 9.69 8.06 26.37
CA SER A 178 9.82 9.53 26.38
C SER A 178 9.09 10.15 27.57
N GLY A 179 7.93 9.63 27.94
CA GLY A 179 7.20 10.01 29.14
C GLY A 179 7.96 9.74 30.47
N LYS A 180 8.97 8.86 30.44
CA LYS A 180 9.91 8.57 31.55
C LYS A 180 11.24 9.33 31.45
N GLY A 181 11.34 10.33 30.56
CA GLY A 181 12.55 11.15 30.35
C GLY A 181 13.60 10.53 29.41
N LEU A 182 13.30 9.44 28.74
CA LEU A 182 14.21 8.78 27.81
C LEU A 182 13.80 9.09 26.35
N ILE A 183 14.44 10.05 25.73
CA ILE A 183 14.10 10.51 24.36
C ILE A 183 14.79 9.67 23.26
N TRP A 184 15.96 9.09 23.54
CA TRP A 184 16.74 8.36 22.54
C TRP A 184 15.99 7.17 21.89
N PRO A 185 15.08 6.44 22.54
CA PRO A 185 14.31 5.35 21.89
C PRO A 185 13.51 5.85 20.71
N LEU A 186 13.01 7.08 20.76
CA LEU A 186 12.25 7.67 19.66
C LEU A 186 13.10 7.81 18.39
N PHE A 187 14.34 8.30 18.51
CA PHE A 187 15.26 8.37 17.36
C PHE A 187 15.73 6.99 16.91
N TYR A 188 15.85 6.05 17.85
CA TYR A 188 16.28 4.69 17.56
C TYR A 188 15.24 3.92 16.72
N THR A 189 13.94 4.25 16.77
CA THR A 189 12.92 3.67 15.89
C THR A 189 13.25 3.86 14.41
N GLY A 190 13.90 4.96 14.04
CA GLY A 190 14.31 5.24 12.68
C GLY A 190 15.24 4.18 12.09
N ILE A 191 16.04 3.51 12.92
CA ILE A 191 16.93 2.42 12.47
C ILE A 191 16.12 1.21 11.99
N PHE A 192 15.03 0.87 12.67
CA PHE A 192 14.15 -0.23 12.25
C PHE A 192 13.52 0.04 10.88
N PHE A 193 12.96 1.24 10.67
CA PHE A 193 12.42 1.63 9.38
C PHE A 193 13.49 1.68 8.29
N LEU A 194 14.67 2.22 8.60
CA LEU A 194 15.80 2.31 7.65
C LEU A 194 16.26 0.94 7.20
N LEU A 195 16.44 -0.01 8.13
CA LEU A 195 16.84 -1.38 7.81
C LEU A 195 15.78 -2.09 6.97
N PHE A 196 14.50 -1.96 7.33
CA PHE A 196 13.41 -2.58 6.58
C PHE A 196 13.30 -2.00 5.16
N CYS A 197 13.30 -0.67 5.02
CA CYS A 197 13.31 0.00 3.72
C CYS A 197 14.55 -0.35 2.90
N GLY A 198 15.72 -0.49 3.54
CA GLY A 198 16.96 -0.93 2.89
C GLY A 198 16.84 -2.32 2.27
N ILE A 199 16.25 -3.27 3.00
CA ILE A 199 15.97 -4.62 2.48
C ILE A 199 15.01 -4.55 1.29
N LEU A 200 13.91 -3.82 1.40
CA LEU A 200 12.95 -3.62 0.29
C LEU A 200 13.63 -3.00 -0.93
N THR A 201 14.47 -1.97 -0.74
CA THR A 201 15.23 -1.32 -1.83
C THR A 201 16.12 -2.32 -2.56
N ILE A 202 16.84 -3.18 -1.83
CA ILE A 202 17.70 -4.21 -2.44
C ILE A 202 16.87 -5.20 -3.26
N VAL A 203 15.71 -5.63 -2.73
CA VAL A 203 14.79 -6.55 -3.41
C VAL A 203 14.24 -5.93 -4.69
N PHE A 204 13.69 -4.72 -4.61
CA PHE A 204 13.12 -4.04 -5.78
C PHE A 204 14.16 -3.69 -6.83
N ASN A 205 15.36 -3.23 -6.46
CA ASN A 205 16.45 -3.00 -7.40
C ASN A 205 16.85 -4.27 -8.17
N LYS A 206 16.80 -5.45 -7.53
CA LYS A 206 17.04 -6.72 -8.23
C LYS A 206 15.91 -7.07 -9.20
N ILE A 207 14.66 -6.79 -8.83
CA ILE A 207 13.49 -7.01 -9.70
C ILE A 207 13.57 -6.08 -10.92
N GLU A 208 13.81 -4.78 -10.70
CA GLU A 208 13.93 -3.78 -11.77
C GLU A 208 15.06 -4.14 -12.76
N LYS A 209 16.25 -4.53 -12.25
CA LYS A 209 17.36 -4.99 -13.10
C LYS A 209 17.00 -6.21 -13.95
N LYS A 210 16.19 -7.13 -13.44
CA LYS A 210 15.72 -8.28 -14.24
C LYS A 210 14.74 -7.88 -15.35
N LEU A 211 14.01 -6.79 -15.17
CA LEU A 211 13.02 -6.27 -16.13
C LEU A 211 13.66 -5.30 -17.15
N ASP A 212 14.92 -4.92 -16.99
CA ASP A 212 15.60 -3.91 -17.81
C ASP A 212 16.14 -4.44 -19.16
N TYR A 213 15.89 -5.70 -19.48
CA TYR A 213 16.32 -6.27 -20.78
C TYR A 213 15.51 -5.72 -21.99
N PHE A 214 14.33 -5.13 -21.76
CA PHE A 214 13.63 -4.34 -22.77
C PHE A 214 14.05 -2.88 -22.71
N LYS A 215 14.96 -2.44 -23.59
CA LYS A 215 15.21 -1.04 -23.82
C LYS A 215 14.06 -0.47 -24.68
N SER A 216 13.26 0.40 -24.12
CA SER A 216 12.29 1.22 -24.86
C SER A 216 13.01 2.42 -25.45
#